data_8dedab4709d9c75a325061cf874dd297
#
_entry.id   8dedab4709d9c75a325061cf874dd297
#
_cell.length_a   1.000
_cell.length_b   1.000
_cell.length_c   1.000
_cell.angle_alpha   90.00
_cell.angle_beta   90.00
_cell.angle_gamma   90.00
#
_symmetry.space_group_name_H-M   'P 1'
#
loop_
_entity.id
_entity.type
_entity.pdbx_description
1 polymer ?
#
loop_
_entity_poly.entity_id
_entity_poly.type
_entity_poly.pdbx_seq_one_letter_code
_entity_poly.pdbx_strand_id
1 'polypeptide(L)'
;MSDLPTPAAGNADWWQSMPAVRRVVSDLLAAELAQARPGRAAPAQAWPRGLDFVRDLGADSLELLGMGTALAEALHLDRAEVDARLLARPCLDDWVAAAGAALRAGAAAGDMPLTFRTSGSSGSPKRCTHALAMLWQETLALTRLLPQRRRILSLVPSHHIYGFLFTVLLPRALGIADVLDLRSATPATVLREARAGDLVVAHPGWWEQAARLAPRFADDDVGTTSTAPCPDPLAQALADAGLRLLQIYGSSETAGVGWRFAAGDAFSLLPWWSRTDSERELARALPDGGTASYPLQDRLAWEDAHRFRPLGRIDGAVQVGGVNVFPAYVAEVLCMHPKVAQADVRPMRPDEGRRLKAFVVPAAGSDLANCDALRDELLAWCAQRLSTAERPAAISFGERLPRQASGKPADWIIDA
;
A
#
# COMPACT_ATOMS: atom_id res chain seq x y z
N MET A 1 -6.03 -33.98 -3.16
CA MET A 1 -5.62 -33.42 -1.86
C MET A 1 -4.25 -34.01 -1.56
N SER A 2 -3.18 -33.37 -1.96
CA SER A 2 -1.81 -33.82 -1.66
C SER A 2 -1.39 -33.17 -0.36
N ASP A 3 -0.95 -34.00 0.59
CA ASP A 3 -0.43 -33.64 1.89
C ASP A 3 0.58 -32.50 1.77
N LEU A 4 0.20 -31.34 2.27
CA LEU A 4 1.11 -30.23 2.46
C LEU A 4 2.01 -30.60 3.65
N PRO A 5 3.33 -30.79 3.47
CA PRO A 5 4.19 -31.05 4.60
C PRO A 5 4.04 -29.89 5.58
N THR A 6 3.79 -30.22 6.82
CA THR A 6 3.82 -29.27 7.94
C THR A 6 5.17 -28.58 7.91
N PRO A 7 5.25 -27.24 7.71
CA PRO A 7 6.54 -26.57 7.71
C PRO A 7 7.17 -26.79 9.07
N ALA A 8 8.46 -27.09 9.07
CA ALA A 8 9.25 -27.00 10.30
C ALA A 8 8.92 -25.63 10.91
N ALA A 9 8.49 -25.61 12.16
CA ALA A 9 8.04 -24.42 12.88
C ALA A 9 9.18 -23.41 13.02
N GLY A 10 9.48 -22.72 11.95
CA GLY A 10 10.21 -21.46 11.99
C GLY A 10 9.27 -20.48 12.70
N ASN A 11 9.73 -19.94 13.80
CA ASN A 11 8.98 -19.02 14.63
C ASN A 11 8.82 -17.69 13.90
N ALA A 12 7.61 -17.11 13.91
CA ALA A 12 7.29 -15.80 13.33
C ALA A 12 7.98 -14.61 14.03
N ASP A 13 8.90 -14.85 14.94
CA ASP A 13 9.59 -13.88 15.79
C ASP A 13 10.51 -12.93 15.00
N TRP A 14 9.92 -12.14 14.09
CA TRP A 14 10.64 -11.19 13.27
C TRP A 14 11.39 -10.11 14.06
N TRP A 15 10.96 -9.82 15.28
CA TRP A 15 11.61 -8.87 16.22
C TRP A 15 12.95 -9.36 16.76
N GLN A 16 13.34 -10.62 16.54
CA GLN A 16 14.69 -11.09 16.79
C GLN A 16 15.70 -10.44 15.83
N SER A 17 15.26 -9.98 14.67
CA SER A 17 16.06 -9.22 13.72
C SER A 17 15.94 -7.73 13.99
N MET A 18 16.90 -7.13 14.68
CA MET A 18 16.92 -5.67 14.91
C MET A 18 16.89 -4.85 13.61
N PRO A 19 17.53 -5.29 12.48
CA PRO A 19 17.34 -4.63 11.19
C PRO A 19 15.89 -4.64 10.71
N ALA A 20 15.14 -5.72 10.93
CA ALA A 20 13.71 -5.77 10.58
C ALA A 20 12.88 -4.83 11.45
N VAL A 21 13.09 -4.82 12.79
CA VAL A 21 12.44 -3.89 13.71
C VAL A 21 12.71 -2.45 13.29
N ARG A 22 13.97 -2.11 13.02
CA ARG A 22 14.34 -0.77 12.56
C ARG A 22 13.60 -0.37 11.29
N ARG A 23 13.52 -1.26 10.30
CA ARG A 23 12.83 -0.99 9.03
C ARG A 23 11.36 -0.66 9.28
N VAL A 24 10.65 -1.50 10.04
CA VAL A 24 9.23 -1.29 10.34
C VAL A 24 9.02 0.01 11.10
N VAL A 25 9.78 0.26 12.17
CA VAL A 25 9.67 1.47 12.98
C VAL A 25 9.98 2.71 12.13
N SER A 26 11.10 2.73 11.41
CA SER A 26 11.48 3.87 10.57
C SER A 26 10.44 4.19 9.50
N ASP A 27 9.94 3.18 8.79
CA ASP A 27 8.95 3.36 7.72
C ASP A 27 7.62 3.87 8.28
N LEU A 28 7.19 3.36 9.42
CA LEU A 28 5.96 3.78 10.07
C LEU A 28 6.05 5.25 10.55
N LEU A 29 7.13 5.59 11.26
CA LEU A 29 7.32 6.94 11.77
C LEU A 29 7.52 7.97 10.66
N ALA A 30 8.22 7.60 9.57
CA ALA A 30 8.38 8.46 8.40
C ALA A 30 7.04 8.73 7.70
N ALA A 31 6.17 7.72 7.60
CA ALA A 31 4.83 7.87 7.04
C ALA A 31 3.94 8.76 7.90
N GLU A 32 3.98 8.58 9.22
CA GLU A 32 3.20 9.40 10.17
C GLU A 32 3.63 10.86 10.14
N LEU A 33 4.94 11.11 10.16
CA LEU A 33 5.48 12.47 10.06
C LEU A 33 5.12 13.14 8.73
N ALA A 34 5.16 12.39 7.62
CA ALA A 34 4.75 12.91 6.31
C ALA A 34 3.25 13.24 6.26
N GLN A 35 2.42 12.46 6.93
CA GLN A 35 0.98 12.73 7.06
C GLN A 35 0.70 13.98 7.89
N ALA A 36 1.47 14.21 8.97
CA ALA A 36 1.38 15.42 9.78
C ALA A 36 1.87 16.68 9.03
N ARG A 37 2.66 16.53 7.95
CA ARG A 37 3.24 17.62 7.16
C ARG A 37 2.73 17.62 5.71
N PRO A 38 1.50 18.03 5.46
CA PRO A 38 0.95 18.07 4.11
C PRO A 38 1.85 18.91 3.17
N GLY A 39 2.19 18.36 1.99
CA GLY A 39 3.05 19.01 1.02
C GLY A 39 4.54 18.68 1.11
N ARG A 40 5.00 17.99 2.17
CA ARG A 40 6.33 17.38 2.21
C ARG A 40 6.23 15.90 1.85
N ALA A 41 7.00 15.46 0.86
CA ALA A 41 7.09 14.03 0.54
C ALA A 41 7.75 13.29 1.71
N ALA A 42 7.26 12.07 2.01
CA ALA A 42 7.96 11.18 2.93
C ALA A 42 9.38 10.93 2.39
N PRO A 43 10.41 10.88 3.26
CA PRO A 43 11.76 10.57 2.83
C PRO A 43 11.77 9.23 2.09
N ALA A 44 12.26 9.22 0.85
CA ALA A 44 12.42 7.98 0.08
C ALA A 44 13.55 7.09 0.61
N GLN A 45 14.37 7.61 1.50
CA GLN A 45 15.51 6.90 2.08
C GLN A 45 15.23 6.44 3.49
N ALA A 46 15.81 5.28 3.85
CA ALA A 46 15.87 4.85 5.23
C ALA A 46 16.56 5.90 6.10
N TRP A 47 16.00 6.18 7.25
CA TRP A 47 16.57 7.13 8.19
C TRP A 47 17.89 6.63 8.75
N PRO A 48 18.92 7.50 8.89
CA PRO A 48 20.24 7.11 9.39
C PRO A 48 20.18 6.69 10.86
N ARG A 49 21.22 5.99 11.30
CA ARG A 49 21.42 5.71 12.73
C ARG A 49 21.66 7.01 13.48
N GLY A 50 21.22 7.05 14.75
CA GLY A 50 21.39 8.23 15.60
C GLY A 50 20.55 9.42 15.22
N LEU A 51 19.54 9.26 14.33
CA LEU A 51 18.63 10.34 13.96
C LEU A 51 17.85 10.81 15.17
N ASP A 52 17.92 12.10 15.45
CA ASP A 52 17.13 12.80 16.46
C ASP A 52 15.97 13.54 15.80
N PHE A 53 14.74 13.21 16.21
CA PHE A 53 13.54 13.73 15.54
C PHE A 53 13.38 15.25 15.71
N VAL A 54 13.80 15.80 16.86
CA VAL A 54 13.70 17.25 17.11
C VAL A 54 14.83 17.99 16.42
N ARG A 55 16.08 17.57 16.64
CA ARG A 55 17.26 18.27 16.11
C ARG A 55 17.36 18.15 14.60
N ASP A 56 17.18 16.93 14.06
CA ASP A 56 17.50 16.64 12.64
C ASP A 56 16.28 16.80 11.72
N LEU A 57 15.06 16.59 12.26
CA LEU A 57 13.82 16.72 11.48
C LEU A 57 12.97 17.93 11.90
N GLY A 58 13.31 18.62 13.02
CA GLY A 58 12.52 19.72 13.56
C GLY A 58 11.12 19.28 14.00
N ALA A 59 10.98 18.03 14.50
CA ALA A 59 9.70 17.53 14.96
C ALA A 59 9.25 18.26 16.23
N ASP A 60 7.98 18.68 16.28
CA ASP A 60 7.38 19.27 17.45
C ASP A 60 6.75 18.20 18.38
N SER A 61 6.25 18.65 19.52
CA SER A 61 5.68 17.76 20.54
C SER A 61 4.43 17.02 20.05
N LEU A 62 3.62 17.62 19.17
CA LEU A 62 2.42 16.98 18.63
C LEU A 62 2.80 15.92 17.62
N GLU A 63 3.79 16.18 16.77
CA GLU A 63 4.34 15.21 15.81
C GLU A 63 4.99 14.02 16.53
N LEU A 64 5.76 14.26 17.60
CA LEU A 64 6.32 13.19 18.44
C LEU A 64 5.23 12.35 19.10
N LEU A 65 4.19 12.97 19.62
CA LEU A 65 3.05 12.26 20.22
C LEU A 65 2.29 11.45 19.17
N GLY A 66 2.07 12.01 17.97
CA GLY A 66 1.46 11.32 16.83
C GLY A 66 2.26 10.08 16.42
N MET A 67 3.57 10.23 16.24
CA MET A 67 4.49 9.13 15.90
C MET A 67 4.49 8.04 16.99
N GLY A 68 4.56 8.41 18.29
CA GLY A 68 4.52 7.45 19.40
C GLY A 68 3.19 6.70 19.46
N THR A 69 2.07 7.40 19.25
CA THR A 69 0.72 6.81 19.19
C THR A 69 0.60 5.84 18.03
N ALA A 70 1.08 6.21 16.85
CA ALA A 70 1.07 5.33 15.67
C ALA A 70 1.90 4.06 15.88
N LEU A 71 3.06 4.19 16.52
CA LEU A 71 3.92 3.06 16.84
C LEU A 71 3.26 2.11 17.86
N ALA A 72 2.71 2.66 18.93
CA ALA A 72 1.99 1.90 19.95
C ALA A 72 0.80 1.15 19.36
N GLU A 73 0.03 1.80 18.50
CA GLU A 73 -1.12 1.20 17.83
C GLU A 73 -0.73 0.10 16.85
N ALA A 74 0.27 0.34 16.00
CA ALA A 74 0.68 -0.62 14.96
C ALA A 74 1.24 -1.91 15.56
N LEU A 75 1.99 -1.82 16.63
CA LEU A 75 2.68 -2.94 17.29
C LEU A 75 2.00 -3.40 18.59
N HIS A 76 0.84 -2.84 18.94
CA HIS A 76 0.08 -3.13 20.18
C HIS A 76 0.95 -3.02 21.45
N LEU A 77 1.78 -1.97 21.51
CA LEU A 77 2.62 -1.70 22.67
C LEU A 77 1.81 -1.02 23.79
N ASP A 78 2.23 -1.21 25.05
CA ASP A 78 1.62 -0.47 26.17
C ASP A 78 1.87 1.04 26.00
N ARG A 79 0.80 1.78 25.88
CA ARG A 79 0.84 3.21 25.57
C ARG A 79 1.51 4.03 26.67
N ALA A 80 1.27 3.69 27.92
CA ALA A 80 1.84 4.43 29.06
C ALA A 80 3.36 4.25 29.15
N GLU A 81 3.86 3.05 28.85
CA GLU A 81 5.30 2.78 28.82
C GLU A 81 5.99 3.43 27.61
N VAL A 82 5.31 3.44 26.46
CA VAL A 82 5.78 4.04 25.22
C VAL A 82 5.89 5.55 25.36
N ASP A 83 4.83 6.23 25.82
CA ASP A 83 4.81 7.68 25.94
C ASP A 83 5.89 8.21 26.89
N ALA A 84 6.07 7.57 28.05
CA ALA A 84 7.06 8.00 29.04
C ALA A 84 8.51 7.84 28.55
N ARG A 85 8.81 6.76 27.82
CA ARG A 85 10.18 6.46 27.37
C ARG A 85 10.52 7.15 26.06
N LEU A 86 9.59 7.19 25.10
CA LEU A 86 9.85 7.67 23.75
C LEU A 86 9.94 9.20 23.71
N LEU A 87 9.02 9.90 24.40
CA LEU A 87 9.03 11.37 24.43
C LEU A 87 10.24 11.94 25.15
N ALA A 88 10.78 11.21 26.14
CA ALA A 88 11.99 11.63 26.87
C ALA A 88 13.27 11.51 26.01
N ARG A 89 13.26 10.69 24.96
CA ARG A 89 14.41 10.45 24.10
C ARG A 89 13.95 10.40 22.63
N PRO A 90 13.85 11.52 21.95
CA PRO A 90 13.34 11.61 20.59
C PRO A 90 14.37 11.14 19.55
N CYS A 91 15.00 9.99 19.78
CA CYS A 91 16.01 9.37 18.92
C CYS A 91 15.48 8.06 18.33
N LEU A 92 15.66 7.87 17.01
CA LEU A 92 15.21 6.68 16.32
C LEU A 92 15.77 5.39 16.93
N ASP A 93 17.04 5.36 17.32
CA ASP A 93 17.67 4.15 17.86
C ASP A 93 17.05 3.76 19.23
N ASP A 94 16.71 4.74 20.07
CA ASP A 94 16.01 4.50 21.32
C ASP A 94 14.59 3.96 21.09
N TRP A 95 13.87 4.49 20.10
CA TRP A 95 12.52 4.02 19.75
C TRP A 95 12.54 2.62 19.17
N VAL A 96 13.51 2.30 18.32
CA VAL A 96 13.71 0.94 17.76
C VAL A 96 14.04 -0.05 18.89
N ALA A 97 14.90 0.32 19.83
CA ALA A 97 15.26 -0.53 20.95
C ALA A 97 14.06 -0.77 21.89
N ALA A 98 13.28 0.28 22.20
CA ALA A 98 12.08 0.17 23.00
C ALA A 98 11.01 -0.70 22.34
N ALA A 99 10.73 -0.51 21.04
CA ALA A 99 9.81 -1.35 20.28
C ALA A 99 10.25 -2.82 20.27
N GLY A 100 11.53 -3.10 20.01
CA GLY A 100 12.06 -4.45 20.02
C GLY A 100 12.00 -5.11 21.42
N ALA A 101 12.18 -4.36 22.49
CA ALA A 101 12.03 -4.86 23.85
C ALA A 101 10.57 -5.19 24.18
N ALA A 102 9.66 -4.30 23.83
CA ALA A 102 8.22 -4.50 24.04
C ALA A 102 7.66 -5.66 23.23
N LEU A 103 8.08 -5.82 21.97
CA LEU A 103 7.70 -6.96 21.13
C LEU A 103 8.18 -8.30 21.74
N ARG A 104 9.41 -8.35 22.27
CA ARG A 104 9.90 -9.56 22.97
C ARG A 104 9.14 -9.87 24.25
N ALA A 105 8.76 -8.86 25.01
CA ALA A 105 7.95 -9.02 26.22
C ALA A 105 6.54 -9.50 25.89
N GLY A 106 5.88 -8.88 24.88
CA GLY A 106 4.54 -9.24 24.42
C GLY A 106 4.48 -10.67 23.85
N ALA A 107 5.50 -11.12 23.15
CA ALA A 107 5.59 -12.48 22.61
C ALA A 107 5.52 -13.57 23.69
N ALA A 108 6.01 -13.30 24.88
CA ALA A 108 5.90 -14.20 26.02
C ALA A 108 4.47 -14.31 26.58
N ALA A 109 3.62 -13.34 26.27
CA ALA A 109 2.22 -13.28 26.74
C ALA A 109 1.20 -13.93 25.78
N GLY A 110 1.58 -14.25 24.54
CA GLY A 110 0.71 -14.94 23.58
C GLY A 110 0.63 -14.31 22.21
N ASP A 111 -0.57 -14.17 21.65
CA ASP A 111 -0.81 -13.66 20.30
C ASP A 111 -0.32 -12.20 20.16
N MET A 112 0.36 -11.95 19.05
CA MET A 112 0.95 -10.65 18.71
C MET A 112 0.18 -10.07 17.52
N PRO A 113 -0.87 -9.28 17.76
CA PRO A 113 -1.57 -8.62 16.66
C PRO A 113 -0.70 -7.49 16.08
N LEU A 114 -0.94 -7.19 14.81
CA LEU A 114 -0.34 -6.08 14.08
C LEU A 114 -1.44 -5.28 13.40
N THR A 115 -1.39 -3.96 13.51
CA THR A 115 -2.35 -3.07 12.87
C THR A 115 -1.70 -2.30 11.73
N PHE A 116 -2.29 -2.44 10.53
CA PHE A 116 -1.93 -1.67 9.35
C PHE A 116 -2.97 -0.58 9.11
N ARG A 117 -2.53 0.63 8.79
CA ARG A 117 -3.41 1.75 8.44
C ARG A 117 -3.54 1.87 6.94
N THR A 118 -4.74 2.19 6.46
CA THR A 118 -5.03 2.43 5.03
C THR A 118 -5.77 3.75 4.85
N SER A 119 -5.74 4.31 3.64
CA SER A 119 -6.61 5.44 3.29
C SER A 119 -8.07 5.00 3.40
N GLY A 120 -8.83 5.61 4.31
CA GLY A 120 -10.26 5.35 4.47
C GLY A 120 -11.11 6.15 3.49
N SER A 121 -12.32 5.66 3.18
CA SER A 121 -13.30 6.33 2.30
C SER A 121 -13.77 7.70 2.80
N SER A 122 -13.64 7.95 4.10
CA SER A 122 -14.03 9.19 4.78
C SER A 122 -12.84 10.13 5.06
N GLY A 123 -11.68 9.88 4.45
CA GLY A 123 -10.45 10.64 4.74
C GLY A 123 -9.78 10.28 6.07
N SER A 124 -10.42 9.47 6.92
CA SER A 124 -9.81 8.94 8.15
C SER A 124 -9.16 7.58 7.88
N PRO A 125 -7.91 7.35 8.35
CA PRO A 125 -7.25 6.07 8.16
C PRO A 125 -8.04 4.91 8.76
N LYS A 126 -8.33 3.88 7.96
CA LYS A 126 -8.92 2.63 8.44
C LYS A 126 -7.83 1.76 9.06
N ARG A 127 -8.15 1.14 10.18
CA ARG A 127 -7.27 0.22 10.92
C ARG A 127 -7.61 -1.22 10.57
N CYS A 128 -6.61 -1.97 10.12
CA CYS A 128 -6.74 -3.39 9.79
C CYS A 128 -5.80 -4.20 10.67
N THR A 129 -6.36 -4.88 11.67
CA THR A 129 -5.60 -5.65 12.64
C THR A 129 -5.59 -7.13 12.24
N HIS A 130 -4.41 -7.73 12.24
CA HIS A 130 -4.19 -9.14 11.92
C HIS A 130 -3.44 -9.83 13.05
N ALA A 131 -3.83 -11.05 13.41
CA ALA A 131 -3.03 -11.93 14.22
C ALA A 131 -1.74 -12.30 13.46
N LEU A 132 -0.59 -12.27 14.13
CA LEU A 132 0.69 -12.63 13.52
C LEU A 132 0.67 -14.05 12.94
N ALA A 133 -0.03 -14.99 13.59
CA ALA A 133 -0.18 -16.36 13.11
C ALA A 133 -0.82 -16.44 11.72
N MET A 134 -1.80 -15.55 11.42
CA MET A 134 -2.42 -15.47 10.10
C MET A 134 -1.46 -14.94 9.02
N LEU A 135 -0.65 -13.94 9.35
CA LEU A 135 0.37 -13.40 8.44
C LEU A 135 1.50 -14.42 8.21
N TRP A 136 1.83 -15.19 9.25
CA TRP A 136 2.81 -16.26 9.14
C TRP A 136 2.31 -17.41 8.28
N GLN A 137 1.05 -17.82 8.39
CA GLN A 137 0.41 -18.80 7.50
C GLN A 137 0.59 -18.41 6.03
N GLU A 138 0.34 -17.13 5.71
CA GLU A 138 0.55 -16.60 4.36
C GLU A 138 2.02 -16.63 3.95
N THR A 139 2.90 -16.18 4.83
CA THR A 139 4.34 -16.18 4.58
C THR A 139 4.85 -17.57 4.21
N LEU A 140 4.41 -18.60 4.91
CA LEU A 140 4.79 -20.00 4.62
C LEU A 140 4.28 -20.48 3.25
N ALA A 141 3.15 -20.02 2.76
CA ALA A 141 2.72 -20.31 1.38
C ALA A 141 3.57 -19.54 0.37
N LEU A 142 3.92 -18.28 0.65
CA LEU A 142 4.80 -17.48 -0.21
C LEU A 142 6.19 -18.12 -0.37
N THR A 143 6.74 -18.80 0.66
CA THR A 143 8.03 -19.51 0.52
C THR A 143 7.99 -20.61 -0.54
N ARG A 144 6.82 -21.24 -0.77
CA ARG A 144 6.64 -22.27 -1.80
C ARG A 144 6.55 -21.68 -3.21
N LEU A 145 5.96 -20.48 -3.33
CA LEU A 145 5.88 -19.75 -4.60
C LEU A 145 7.22 -19.12 -4.99
N LEU A 146 8.07 -18.81 -3.99
CA LEU A 146 9.32 -18.09 -4.11
C LEU A 146 10.50 -18.87 -3.49
N PRO A 147 10.76 -20.12 -3.92
CA PRO A 147 11.84 -20.91 -3.35
C PRO A 147 13.20 -20.31 -3.71
N GLN A 148 14.23 -20.64 -2.90
CA GLN A 148 15.65 -20.39 -3.18
C GLN A 148 16.03 -18.91 -3.36
N ARG A 149 15.27 -17.96 -2.80
CA ARG A 149 15.68 -16.56 -2.79
C ARG A 149 16.78 -16.34 -1.75
N ARG A 150 17.75 -15.49 -2.09
CA ARG A 150 18.94 -15.24 -1.26
C ARG A 150 19.00 -13.83 -0.72
N ARG A 151 18.39 -12.88 -1.43
CA ARG A 151 18.39 -11.46 -1.09
C ARG A 151 17.09 -10.82 -1.52
N ILE A 152 16.64 -9.79 -0.81
CA ILE A 152 15.45 -9.02 -1.18
C ILE A 152 15.85 -7.59 -1.52
N LEU A 153 15.43 -7.12 -2.70
CA LEU A 153 15.52 -5.74 -3.14
C LEU A 153 14.15 -5.09 -2.90
N SER A 154 14.04 -4.29 -1.84
CA SER A 154 12.79 -3.68 -1.42
C SER A 154 12.59 -2.31 -2.06
N LEU A 155 11.48 -2.14 -2.77
CA LEU A 155 11.01 -0.89 -3.37
C LEU A 155 9.66 -0.45 -2.79
N VAL A 156 9.29 -1.06 -1.68
CA VAL A 156 8.04 -0.77 -0.96
C VAL A 156 8.31 -0.58 0.54
N PRO A 157 7.55 0.28 1.23
CA PRO A 157 7.71 0.45 2.65
C PRO A 157 7.16 -0.74 3.44
N SER A 158 7.82 -1.08 4.54
CA SER A 158 7.48 -2.24 5.38
C SER A 158 6.30 -2.02 6.33
N HIS A 159 5.83 -0.79 6.51
CA HIS A 159 4.67 -0.49 7.36
C HIS A 159 3.32 -0.76 6.69
N HIS A 160 3.30 -1.10 5.39
CA HIS A 160 2.14 -1.65 4.70
C HIS A 160 2.17 -3.17 4.71
N ILE A 161 1.01 -3.82 4.75
CA ILE A 161 0.90 -5.28 4.88
C ILE A 161 1.68 -6.04 3.80
N TYR A 162 1.65 -5.59 2.54
CA TYR A 162 2.44 -6.17 1.45
C TYR A 162 3.94 -6.07 1.72
N GLY A 163 4.43 -4.87 2.07
CA GLY A 163 5.84 -4.67 2.41
C GLY A 163 6.24 -5.46 3.65
N PHE A 164 5.38 -5.55 4.67
CA PHE A 164 5.64 -6.32 5.87
C PHE A 164 5.79 -7.83 5.57
N LEU A 165 4.86 -8.40 4.81
CA LEU A 165 4.92 -9.81 4.42
C LEU A 165 6.19 -10.14 3.64
N PHE A 166 6.55 -9.33 2.64
CA PHE A 166 7.63 -9.63 1.71
C PHE A 166 9.01 -9.17 2.18
N THR A 167 9.12 -8.17 3.06
CA THR A 167 10.41 -7.60 3.48
C THR A 167 10.74 -7.79 4.96
N VAL A 168 9.79 -8.35 5.74
CA VAL A 168 9.96 -8.63 7.17
C VAL A 168 9.75 -10.12 7.46
N LEU A 169 8.57 -10.68 7.13
CA LEU A 169 8.26 -12.08 7.44
C LEU A 169 8.87 -13.06 6.45
N LEU A 170 8.79 -12.81 5.14
CA LEU A 170 9.33 -13.71 4.12
C LEU A 170 10.85 -13.92 4.25
N PRO A 171 11.69 -12.88 4.49
CA PRO A 171 13.10 -13.08 4.76
C PRO A 171 13.35 -13.99 5.97
N ARG A 172 12.55 -13.82 7.03
CA ARG A 172 12.63 -14.67 8.23
C ARG A 172 12.34 -16.14 7.90
N ALA A 173 11.31 -16.39 7.11
CA ALA A 173 10.89 -17.73 6.72
C ALA A 173 11.88 -18.41 5.76
N LEU A 174 12.55 -17.65 4.90
CA LEU A 174 13.56 -18.14 3.95
C LEU A 174 14.99 -18.15 4.50
N GLY A 175 15.23 -17.62 5.73
CA GLY A 175 16.57 -17.48 6.29
C GLY A 175 17.42 -16.43 5.57
N ILE A 176 16.78 -15.41 4.95
CA ILE A 176 17.48 -14.34 4.24
C ILE A 176 17.89 -13.25 5.22
N ALA A 177 19.19 -12.94 5.29
CA ALA A 177 19.71 -11.85 6.09
C ALA A 177 19.64 -10.50 5.38
N ASP A 178 19.83 -10.49 4.06
CA ASP A 178 20.01 -9.29 3.26
C ASP A 178 18.69 -8.80 2.66
N VAL A 179 18.15 -7.72 3.24
CA VAL A 179 17.02 -6.98 2.69
C VAL A 179 17.48 -5.54 2.44
N LEU A 180 17.67 -5.18 1.19
CA LEU A 180 18.16 -3.87 0.77
C LEU A 180 16.99 -2.93 0.49
N ASP A 181 16.97 -1.78 1.15
CA ASP A 181 16.02 -0.71 0.84
C ASP A 181 16.57 0.12 -0.34
N LEU A 182 15.91 -0.03 -1.49
CA LEU A 182 16.27 0.63 -2.74
C LEU A 182 15.18 1.60 -3.24
N ARG A 183 14.28 2.05 -2.37
CA ARG A 183 13.18 2.96 -2.73
C ARG A 183 13.65 4.30 -3.30
N SER A 184 14.85 4.76 -2.93
CA SER A 184 15.46 5.98 -3.47
C SER A 184 16.27 5.75 -4.74
N ALA A 185 16.53 4.49 -5.11
CA ALA A 185 17.30 4.16 -6.30
C ALA A 185 16.44 4.24 -7.57
N THR A 186 17.05 4.62 -8.68
CA THR A 186 16.38 4.59 -9.97
C THR A 186 16.17 3.15 -10.44
N PRO A 187 15.14 2.86 -11.27
CA PRO A 187 14.97 1.51 -11.83
C PRO A 187 16.22 0.99 -12.54
N ALA A 188 16.95 1.84 -13.27
CA ALA A 188 18.21 1.47 -13.93
C ALA A 188 19.28 1.01 -12.92
N THR A 189 19.37 1.65 -11.77
CA THR A 189 20.29 1.26 -10.70
C THR A 189 19.89 -0.09 -10.11
N VAL A 190 18.61 -0.28 -9.79
CA VAL A 190 18.12 -1.55 -9.23
C VAL A 190 18.35 -2.71 -10.19
N LEU A 191 18.00 -2.54 -11.47
CA LEU A 191 18.20 -3.57 -12.50
C LEU A 191 19.67 -3.96 -12.68
N ARG A 192 20.60 -2.99 -12.55
CA ARG A 192 22.04 -3.25 -12.61
C ARG A 192 22.57 -3.97 -11.35
N GLU A 193 21.98 -3.68 -10.18
CA GLU A 193 22.35 -4.30 -8.89
C GLU A 193 21.74 -5.69 -8.69
N ALA A 194 20.69 -6.03 -9.42
CA ALA A 194 20.01 -7.32 -9.34
C ALA A 194 20.95 -8.47 -9.74
N ARG A 195 20.85 -9.59 -9.02
CA ARG A 195 21.67 -10.80 -9.19
C ARG A 195 20.80 -12.04 -9.13
N ALA A 196 21.27 -13.12 -9.69
CA ALA A 196 20.60 -14.42 -9.60
C ALA A 196 20.30 -14.80 -8.14
N GLY A 197 19.05 -15.18 -7.88
CA GLY A 197 18.53 -15.48 -6.55
C GLY A 197 17.97 -14.28 -5.79
N ASP A 198 17.98 -13.07 -6.36
CA ASP A 198 17.28 -11.93 -5.77
C ASP A 198 15.76 -12.04 -5.93
N LEU A 199 15.05 -11.41 -5.01
CA LEU A 199 13.63 -11.11 -5.14
C LEU A 199 13.44 -9.60 -5.17
N VAL A 200 12.93 -9.07 -6.27
CA VAL A 200 12.57 -7.65 -6.39
C VAL A 200 11.13 -7.45 -5.92
N VAL A 201 10.95 -6.74 -4.81
CA VAL A 201 9.64 -6.46 -4.22
C VAL A 201 9.23 -5.04 -4.58
N ALA A 202 8.28 -4.90 -5.53
CA ALA A 202 7.88 -3.60 -6.06
C ALA A 202 6.36 -3.50 -6.26
N HIS A 203 5.90 -2.35 -6.71
CA HIS A 203 4.51 -2.08 -7.09
C HIS A 203 4.39 -1.86 -8.61
N PRO A 204 3.18 -1.92 -9.22
CA PRO A 204 3.02 -1.84 -10.68
C PRO A 204 3.64 -0.59 -11.30
N GLY A 205 3.53 0.57 -10.64
CA GLY A 205 4.12 1.82 -11.16
C GLY A 205 5.65 1.80 -11.24
N TRP A 206 6.33 1.07 -10.36
CA TRP A 206 7.77 0.88 -10.45
C TRP A 206 8.12 -0.08 -11.60
N TRP A 207 7.40 -1.19 -11.72
CA TRP A 207 7.59 -2.15 -12.80
C TRP A 207 7.38 -1.53 -14.18
N GLU A 208 6.45 -0.59 -14.30
CA GLU A 208 6.24 0.13 -15.54
C GLU A 208 7.44 1.02 -15.93
N GLN A 209 8.02 1.73 -14.93
CA GLN A 209 9.23 2.51 -15.18
C GLN A 209 10.41 1.61 -15.55
N ALA A 210 10.53 0.44 -14.90
CA ALA A 210 11.54 -0.56 -15.24
C ALA A 210 11.37 -1.11 -16.65
N ALA A 211 10.14 -1.44 -17.07
CA ALA A 211 9.84 -1.97 -18.41
C ALA A 211 10.21 -0.99 -19.54
N ARG A 212 10.08 0.34 -19.29
CA ARG A 212 10.50 1.38 -20.26
C ARG A 212 11.99 1.37 -20.59
N LEU A 213 12.80 0.77 -19.73
CA LEU A 213 14.24 0.62 -19.97
C LEU A 213 14.59 -0.59 -20.83
N ALA A 214 13.57 -1.31 -21.32
CA ALA A 214 13.72 -2.55 -22.11
C ALA A 214 14.72 -3.55 -21.47
N PRO A 215 14.53 -3.93 -20.19
CA PRO A 215 15.46 -4.80 -19.47
C PRO A 215 15.49 -6.18 -20.10
N ARG A 216 16.56 -6.93 -19.82
CA ARG A 216 16.64 -8.37 -20.03
C ARG A 216 16.91 -9.02 -18.69
N PHE A 217 16.03 -9.95 -18.30
CA PHE A 217 16.15 -10.68 -17.06
C PHE A 217 16.73 -12.07 -17.31
N ALA A 218 17.47 -12.59 -16.36
CA ALA A 218 17.98 -13.96 -16.37
C ALA A 218 16.88 -14.95 -15.93
N ASP A 219 17.04 -16.24 -16.22
CA ASP A 219 16.03 -17.29 -15.98
C ASP A 219 15.59 -17.41 -14.51
N ASP A 220 16.41 -16.95 -13.55
CA ASP A 220 16.10 -16.97 -12.11
C ASP A 220 15.72 -15.59 -11.54
N ASP A 221 15.52 -14.59 -12.39
CA ASP A 221 15.06 -13.28 -11.94
C ASP A 221 13.58 -13.34 -11.58
N VAL A 222 13.29 -13.03 -10.33
CA VAL A 222 11.94 -13.07 -9.79
C VAL A 222 11.56 -11.72 -9.20
N GLY A 223 10.40 -11.26 -9.61
CA GLY A 223 9.76 -10.07 -9.05
C GLY A 223 8.44 -10.39 -8.37
N THR A 224 7.98 -9.47 -7.54
CA THR A 224 6.62 -9.51 -7.00
C THR A 224 5.97 -8.14 -7.09
N THR A 225 4.65 -8.14 -7.22
CA THR A 225 3.84 -6.92 -7.30
C THR A 225 2.50 -7.10 -6.60
N SER A 226 2.03 -6.03 -5.98
CA SER A 226 0.74 -5.93 -5.31
C SER A 226 0.37 -4.44 -5.16
N THR A 227 -0.59 -4.12 -4.29
CA THR A 227 -1.09 -2.78 -3.93
C THR A 227 -1.98 -2.12 -4.97
N ALA A 228 -1.83 -2.43 -6.24
CA ALA A 228 -2.65 -1.98 -7.34
C ALA A 228 -2.74 -3.07 -8.42
N PRO A 229 -3.74 -3.03 -9.31
CA PRO A 229 -3.79 -3.91 -10.47
C PRO A 229 -2.54 -3.74 -11.34
N CYS A 230 -1.88 -4.86 -11.67
CA CYS A 230 -0.83 -4.88 -12.68
C CYS A 230 -1.49 -5.11 -14.05
N PRO A 231 -1.39 -4.16 -14.99
CA PRO A 231 -1.98 -4.33 -16.31
C PRO A 231 -1.40 -5.55 -17.03
N ASP A 232 -2.24 -6.36 -17.65
CA ASP A 232 -1.79 -7.57 -18.39
C ASP A 232 -0.73 -7.25 -19.47
N PRO A 233 -0.83 -6.16 -20.25
CA PRO A 233 0.25 -5.80 -21.19
C PRO A 233 1.60 -5.53 -20.52
N LEU A 234 1.61 -4.94 -19.32
CA LEU A 234 2.83 -4.73 -18.55
C LEU A 234 3.40 -6.06 -18.05
N ALA A 235 2.55 -6.91 -17.47
CA ALA A 235 2.96 -8.22 -16.98
C ALA A 235 3.52 -9.09 -18.12
N GLN A 236 2.90 -9.04 -19.32
CA GLN A 236 3.37 -9.74 -20.51
C GLN A 236 4.73 -9.19 -20.99
N ALA A 237 4.89 -7.87 -21.07
CA ALA A 237 6.15 -7.26 -21.48
C ALA A 237 7.32 -7.64 -20.55
N LEU A 238 7.06 -7.73 -19.24
CA LEU A 238 8.05 -8.18 -18.26
C LEU A 238 8.37 -9.67 -18.40
N ALA A 239 7.36 -10.50 -18.67
CA ALA A 239 7.55 -11.93 -18.95
C ALA A 239 8.34 -12.18 -20.23
N ASP A 240 8.06 -11.44 -21.31
CA ASP A 240 8.80 -11.49 -22.58
C ASP A 240 10.27 -11.04 -22.40
N ALA A 241 10.52 -10.16 -21.41
CA ALA A 241 11.85 -9.76 -21.01
C ALA A 241 12.59 -10.79 -20.12
N GLY A 242 11.91 -11.90 -19.73
CA GLY A 242 12.45 -12.99 -18.92
C GLY A 242 12.10 -12.94 -17.44
N LEU A 243 11.34 -11.94 -16.94
CA LEU A 243 10.99 -11.83 -15.54
C LEU A 243 9.86 -12.79 -15.15
N ARG A 244 10.06 -13.56 -14.10
CA ARG A 244 8.99 -14.30 -13.44
C ARG A 244 8.32 -13.40 -12.38
N LEU A 245 7.17 -12.81 -12.70
CA LEU A 245 6.49 -11.83 -11.84
C LEU A 245 5.34 -12.47 -11.05
N LEU A 246 5.50 -12.64 -9.74
CA LEU A 246 4.43 -13.03 -8.84
C LEU A 246 3.51 -11.83 -8.57
N GLN A 247 2.25 -11.94 -8.95
CA GLN A 247 1.22 -10.95 -8.67
C GLN A 247 0.36 -11.44 -7.51
N ILE A 248 0.21 -10.63 -6.47
CA ILE A 248 -0.64 -10.91 -5.30
C ILE A 248 -1.86 -10.01 -5.34
N TYR A 249 -3.03 -10.64 -5.30
CA TYR A 249 -4.31 -9.97 -5.07
C TYR A 249 -4.67 -10.06 -3.60
N GLY A 250 -5.11 -8.95 -3.03
CA GLY A 250 -5.54 -8.84 -1.64
C GLY A 250 -5.84 -7.40 -1.24
N SER A 251 -6.14 -7.20 0.00
CA SER A 251 -6.39 -5.89 0.60
C SER A 251 -5.74 -5.80 1.98
N SER A 252 -5.75 -4.61 2.58
CA SER A 252 -5.26 -4.50 3.96
C SER A 252 -6.14 -5.23 4.96
N GLU A 253 -7.42 -5.43 4.65
CA GLU A 253 -8.38 -6.15 5.48
C GLU A 253 -8.22 -7.67 5.43
N THR A 254 -7.83 -8.20 4.28
CA THR A 254 -7.75 -9.65 4.04
C THR A 254 -6.34 -10.20 4.08
N ALA A 255 -5.33 -9.34 3.95
CA ALA A 255 -4.00 -9.71 3.49
C ALA A 255 -4.08 -10.33 2.08
N GLY A 256 -3.20 -11.25 1.70
CA GLY A 256 -3.26 -11.93 0.41
C GLY A 256 -4.45 -12.87 0.30
N VAL A 257 -5.15 -12.79 -0.80
CA VAL A 257 -6.29 -13.65 -1.14
C VAL A 257 -5.93 -14.61 -2.27
N GLY A 258 -5.24 -14.12 -3.29
CA GLY A 258 -4.90 -14.93 -4.45
C GLY A 258 -3.59 -14.50 -5.10
N TRP A 259 -3.10 -15.36 -5.97
CA TRP A 259 -1.84 -15.17 -6.67
C TRP A 259 -1.90 -15.63 -8.11
N ARG A 260 -1.07 -15.06 -8.99
CA ARG A 260 -0.80 -15.54 -10.36
C ARG A 260 0.61 -15.18 -10.79
N PHE A 261 1.14 -15.88 -11.80
CA PHE A 261 2.40 -15.52 -12.46
C PHE A 261 2.16 -14.97 -13.89
N ALA A 262 1.40 -15.70 -14.69
CA ALA A 262 1.22 -15.32 -16.08
C ALA A 262 0.22 -14.15 -16.25
N ALA A 263 0.51 -13.29 -17.21
CA ALA A 263 -0.40 -12.27 -17.67
C ALA A 263 -1.69 -12.91 -18.22
N GLY A 264 -2.83 -12.29 -17.94
CA GLY A 264 -4.12 -12.78 -18.42
C GLY A 264 -4.68 -14.01 -17.71
N ASP A 265 -3.91 -14.69 -16.85
CA ASP A 265 -4.42 -15.79 -16.03
C ASP A 265 -5.39 -15.28 -14.94
N ALA A 266 -6.30 -16.15 -14.51
CA ALA A 266 -7.05 -15.94 -13.29
C ALA A 266 -6.13 -16.06 -12.06
N PHE A 267 -6.47 -15.34 -10.99
CA PHE A 267 -5.81 -15.53 -9.71
C PHE A 267 -6.26 -16.84 -9.07
N SER A 268 -5.31 -17.62 -8.58
CA SER A 268 -5.57 -18.80 -7.75
C SER A 268 -5.71 -18.38 -6.30
N LEU A 269 -6.75 -18.86 -5.59
CA LEU A 269 -6.90 -18.64 -4.15
C LEU A 269 -5.68 -19.19 -3.41
N LEU A 270 -5.26 -18.48 -2.36
CA LEU A 270 -4.34 -19.06 -1.39
C LEU A 270 -5.07 -20.15 -0.58
N PRO A 271 -4.34 -21.18 -0.09
CA PRO A 271 -4.95 -22.46 0.34
C PRO A 271 -6.00 -22.39 1.46
N TRP A 272 -5.99 -21.34 2.26
CA TRP A 272 -6.94 -21.14 3.38
C TRP A 272 -8.18 -20.36 3.00
N TRP A 273 -8.26 -19.84 1.78
CA TRP A 273 -9.43 -19.12 1.32
C TRP A 273 -10.39 -20.04 0.59
N SER A 274 -11.67 -19.86 0.82
CA SER A 274 -12.74 -20.53 0.11
C SER A 274 -13.88 -19.58 -0.23
N ARG A 275 -14.55 -19.86 -1.33
CA ARG A 275 -15.76 -19.16 -1.73
C ARG A 275 -16.88 -19.50 -0.74
N THR A 276 -17.73 -18.49 -0.44
CA THR A 276 -18.99 -18.66 0.29
C THR A 276 -20.18 -18.58 -0.66
N ASP A 277 -21.39 -18.76 -0.15
CA ASP A 277 -22.63 -18.55 -0.91
C ASP A 277 -22.86 -17.04 -1.19
N SER A 278 -22.18 -16.16 -0.45
CA SER A 278 -22.21 -14.72 -0.68
C SER A 278 -21.20 -14.32 -1.76
N GLU A 279 -21.63 -13.52 -2.75
CA GLU A 279 -20.71 -12.91 -3.74
C GLU A 279 -19.84 -11.79 -3.13
N ARG A 280 -20.09 -11.40 -1.88
CA ARG A 280 -19.43 -10.29 -1.19
C ARG A 280 -18.48 -10.70 -0.09
N GLU A 281 -18.33 -12.02 0.14
CA GLU A 281 -17.51 -12.52 1.24
C GLU A 281 -16.70 -13.74 0.81
N LEU A 282 -15.54 -13.90 1.43
CA LEU A 282 -14.76 -15.14 1.41
C LEU A 282 -14.62 -15.68 2.82
N ALA A 283 -14.60 -17.00 2.95
CA ALA A 283 -14.26 -17.67 4.19
C ALA A 283 -12.76 -17.95 4.25
N ARG A 284 -12.16 -17.72 5.41
CA ARG A 284 -10.77 -18.02 5.70
C ARG A 284 -10.66 -19.07 6.80
N ALA A 285 -9.97 -20.17 6.52
CA ALA A 285 -9.54 -21.11 7.55
C ALA A 285 -8.40 -20.46 8.37
N LEU A 286 -8.59 -20.38 9.68
CA LEU A 286 -7.65 -19.78 10.62
C LEU A 286 -6.61 -20.81 11.09
N PRO A 287 -5.41 -20.34 11.52
CA PRO A 287 -4.36 -21.24 12.03
C PRO A 287 -4.78 -22.08 13.27
N ASP A 288 -5.75 -21.62 14.03
CA ASP A 288 -6.31 -22.31 15.21
C ASP A 288 -7.38 -23.37 14.86
N GLY A 289 -7.67 -23.56 13.56
CA GLY A 289 -8.69 -24.47 13.05
C GLY A 289 -10.09 -23.85 12.93
N GLY A 290 -10.27 -22.61 13.36
CA GLY A 290 -11.52 -21.85 13.16
C GLY A 290 -11.72 -21.40 11.72
N THR A 291 -12.85 -20.77 11.45
CA THR A 291 -13.17 -20.12 10.17
C THR A 291 -13.73 -18.72 10.43
N ALA A 292 -13.31 -17.75 9.63
CA ALA A 292 -13.82 -16.39 9.68
C ALA A 292 -14.24 -15.92 8.29
N SER A 293 -15.31 -15.11 8.21
CA SER A 293 -15.75 -14.46 6.97
C SER A 293 -15.12 -13.07 6.83
N TYR A 294 -14.70 -12.74 5.61
CA TYR A 294 -14.09 -11.46 5.27
C TYR A 294 -14.84 -10.82 4.12
N PRO A 295 -15.29 -9.55 4.26
CA PRO A 295 -15.96 -8.85 3.18
C PRO A 295 -14.97 -8.53 2.06
N LEU A 296 -15.40 -8.78 0.83
CA LEU A 296 -14.66 -8.42 -0.37
C LEU A 296 -14.78 -6.92 -0.64
N GLN A 297 -13.66 -6.32 -1.04
CA GLN A 297 -13.60 -4.93 -1.47
C GLN A 297 -13.87 -4.79 -2.97
N ASP A 298 -13.71 -5.89 -3.72
CA ASP A 298 -13.90 -5.96 -5.18
C ASP A 298 -14.96 -6.98 -5.54
N ARG A 299 -15.60 -6.79 -6.68
CA ARG A 299 -16.38 -7.85 -7.34
C ARG A 299 -15.43 -8.84 -7.97
N LEU A 300 -15.73 -10.13 -7.83
CA LEU A 300 -14.93 -11.21 -8.40
C LEU A 300 -15.76 -12.00 -9.43
N ALA A 301 -15.18 -12.22 -10.62
CA ALA A 301 -15.69 -13.20 -11.59
C ALA A 301 -14.97 -14.53 -11.35
N TRP A 302 -15.72 -15.57 -11.07
CA TRP A 302 -15.19 -16.90 -10.78
C TRP A 302 -15.11 -17.73 -12.06
N GLU A 303 -13.94 -18.34 -12.32
CA GLU A 303 -13.76 -19.34 -13.38
C GLU A 303 -14.11 -20.74 -12.85
N ASP A 304 -13.75 -21.02 -11.59
CA ASP A 304 -14.07 -22.26 -10.89
C ASP A 304 -14.11 -22.02 -9.36
N ALA A 305 -14.04 -23.05 -8.54
CA ALA A 305 -14.08 -22.94 -7.08
C ALA A 305 -12.85 -22.26 -6.47
N HIS A 306 -11.74 -22.17 -7.21
CA HIS A 306 -10.43 -21.71 -6.70
C HIS A 306 -9.80 -20.60 -7.55
N ARG A 307 -10.36 -20.29 -8.72
CA ARG A 307 -9.80 -19.29 -9.62
C ARG A 307 -10.79 -18.16 -9.90
N PHE A 308 -10.30 -16.93 -9.87
CA PHE A 308 -11.14 -15.74 -10.01
C PHE A 308 -10.40 -14.60 -10.74
N ARG A 309 -11.18 -13.63 -11.23
CA ARG A 309 -10.71 -12.35 -11.77
C ARG A 309 -11.36 -11.20 -11.03
N PRO A 310 -10.57 -10.23 -10.51
CA PRO A 310 -11.14 -9.00 -9.99
C PRO A 310 -11.79 -8.17 -11.11
N LEU A 311 -13.02 -7.69 -10.86
CA LEU A 311 -13.78 -6.86 -11.81
C LEU A 311 -13.77 -5.36 -11.44
N GLY A 312 -13.20 -5.01 -10.29
CA GLY A 312 -13.10 -3.66 -9.77
C GLY A 312 -13.84 -3.45 -8.45
N ARG A 313 -13.57 -2.30 -7.84
CA ARG A 313 -13.99 -1.95 -6.46
C ARG A 313 -15.51 -1.85 -6.32
N ILE A 314 -16.01 -2.39 -5.22
CA ILE A 314 -17.43 -2.28 -4.82
C ILE A 314 -17.72 -0.88 -4.26
N ASP A 315 -16.77 -0.29 -3.54
CA ASP A 315 -16.89 1.00 -2.85
C ASP A 315 -16.58 2.22 -3.74
N GLY A 316 -16.29 2.00 -5.03
CA GLY A 316 -15.98 3.08 -5.97
C GLY A 316 -14.60 3.72 -5.78
N ALA A 317 -13.75 3.18 -4.90
CA ALA A 317 -12.37 3.63 -4.80
C ALA A 317 -11.62 3.37 -6.12
N VAL A 318 -10.68 4.26 -6.45
CA VAL A 318 -9.79 4.16 -7.60
C VAL A 318 -8.35 4.16 -7.13
N GLN A 319 -7.47 3.51 -7.89
CA GLN A 319 -6.05 3.45 -7.56
C GLN A 319 -5.29 4.61 -8.21
N VAL A 320 -4.60 5.42 -7.39
CA VAL A 320 -3.71 6.48 -7.85
C VAL A 320 -2.33 6.28 -7.21
N GLY A 321 -1.36 5.85 -8.01
CA GLY A 321 -0.01 5.57 -7.51
C GLY A 321 0.07 4.47 -6.45
N GLY A 322 -0.85 3.49 -6.47
CA GLY A 322 -0.93 2.43 -5.46
C GLY A 322 -1.71 2.80 -4.19
N VAL A 323 -2.29 4.00 -4.14
CA VAL A 323 -3.13 4.48 -3.03
C VAL A 323 -4.60 4.40 -3.45
N ASN A 324 -5.46 3.89 -2.58
CA ASN A 324 -6.91 3.94 -2.77
C ASN A 324 -7.39 5.37 -2.56
N VAL A 325 -7.99 5.94 -3.56
CA VAL A 325 -8.58 7.28 -3.55
C VAL A 325 -10.06 7.18 -3.83
N PHE A 326 -10.85 7.97 -3.15
CA PHE A 326 -12.30 8.02 -3.30
C PHE A 326 -12.69 9.31 -4.05
N PRO A 327 -13.02 9.23 -5.36
CA PRO A 327 -13.36 10.43 -6.13
C PRO A 327 -14.53 11.22 -5.53
N ALA A 328 -15.52 10.54 -4.93
CA ALA A 328 -16.62 11.18 -4.25
C ALA A 328 -16.19 12.07 -3.07
N TYR A 329 -15.25 11.57 -2.24
CA TYR A 329 -14.70 12.37 -1.14
C TYR A 329 -13.93 13.60 -1.65
N VAL A 330 -13.15 13.44 -2.71
CA VAL A 330 -12.44 14.59 -3.32
C VAL A 330 -13.43 15.62 -3.86
N ALA A 331 -14.54 15.18 -4.46
CA ALA A 331 -15.62 16.07 -4.92
C ALA A 331 -16.28 16.81 -3.74
N GLU A 332 -16.54 16.13 -2.62
CA GLU A 332 -17.04 16.76 -1.39
C GLU A 332 -16.08 17.84 -0.87
N VAL A 333 -14.78 17.57 -0.82
CA VAL A 333 -13.77 18.56 -0.40
C VAL A 333 -13.75 19.78 -1.32
N LEU A 334 -13.91 19.59 -2.63
CA LEU A 334 -14.04 20.69 -3.58
C LEU A 334 -15.32 21.49 -3.33
N CYS A 335 -16.45 20.82 -3.07
CA CYS A 335 -17.75 21.47 -2.77
C CYS A 335 -17.76 22.23 -1.43
N MET A 336 -16.83 21.98 -0.52
CA MET A 336 -16.65 22.80 0.70
C MET A 336 -16.08 24.19 0.39
N HIS A 337 -15.55 24.42 -0.80
CA HIS A 337 -15.02 25.73 -1.18
C HIS A 337 -16.16 26.69 -1.53
N PRO A 338 -16.19 27.95 -0.99
CA PRO A 338 -17.32 28.88 -1.18
C PRO A 338 -17.65 29.22 -2.63
N LYS A 339 -16.68 29.13 -3.53
CA LYS A 339 -16.84 29.43 -4.96
C LYS A 339 -17.24 28.21 -5.81
N VAL A 340 -17.50 27.04 -5.19
CA VAL A 340 -17.90 25.81 -5.88
C VAL A 340 -19.35 25.48 -5.57
N ALA A 341 -20.17 25.37 -6.61
CA ALA A 341 -21.56 24.92 -6.49
C ALA A 341 -21.67 23.39 -6.59
N GLN A 342 -20.94 22.79 -7.52
CA GLN A 342 -20.91 21.34 -7.74
C GLN A 342 -19.53 20.91 -8.22
N ALA A 343 -19.15 19.67 -7.92
CA ALA A 343 -17.95 19.05 -8.45
C ALA A 343 -18.21 17.58 -8.80
N ASP A 344 -17.56 17.08 -9.85
CA ASP A 344 -17.41 15.65 -10.15
C ASP A 344 -15.92 15.35 -10.30
N VAL A 345 -15.49 14.19 -9.81
CA VAL A 345 -14.08 13.79 -9.82
C VAL A 345 -13.96 12.39 -10.39
N ARG A 346 -12.97 12.17 -11.24
CA ARG A 346 -12.75 10.89 -11.91
C ARG A 346 -11.26 10.59 -12.10
N PRO A 347 -10.90 9.32 -12.28
CA PRO A 347 -9.60 8.98 -12.82
C PRO A 347 -9.46 9.59 -14.23
N MET A 348 -8.26 10.05 -14.53
CA MET A 348 -7.86 10.37 -15.89
C MET A 348 -7.92 9.13 -16.78
N ARG A 349 -8.23 9.32 -18.07
CA ARG A 349 -8.09 8.26 -19.07
C ARG A 349 -6.60 7.93 -19.28
N PRO A 350 -6.27 6.75 -19.82
CA PRO A 350 -4.88 6.37 -20.06
C PRO A 350 -4.08 7.34 -20.93
N ASP A 351 -4.75 8.06 -21.84
CA ASP A 351 -4.19 9.08 -22.71
C ASP A 351 -4.01 10.45 -22.01
N GLU A 352 -4.77 10.72 -20.95
CA GLU A 352 -4.72 11.97 -20.16
C GLU A 352 -3.69 11.86 -19.00
N GLY A 353 -3.46 10.66 -18.48
CA GLY A 353 -2.56 10.45 -17.34
C GLY A 353 -3.04 9.37 -16.37
N ARG A 354 -2.54 9.43 -15.14
CA ARG A 354 -2.80 8.40 -14.11
C ARG A 354 -3.20 8.99 -12.77
N ARG A 355 -3.74 10.17 -12.81
CA ARG A 355 -4.19 10.88 -11.61
C ARG A 355 -5.69 11.10 -11.68
N LEU A 356 -6.22 11.92 -10.78
CA LEU A 356 -7.59 12.38 -10.83
C LEU A 356 -7.70 13.65 -11.68
N LYS A 357 -8.83 13.81 -12.33
CA LYS A 357 -9.34 15.05 -12.91
C LYS A 357 -10.63 15.45 -12.23
N ALA A 358 -10.87 16.76 -12.08
CA ALA A 358 -12.10 17.31 -11.52
C ALA A 358 -12.83 18.16 -12.56
N PHE A 359 -14.15 18.13 -12.51
CA PHE A 359 -15.01 19.09 -13.19
C PHE A 359 -15.75 19.91 -12.14
N VAL A 360 -15.68 21.22 -12.22
CA VAL A 360 -16.24 22.16 -11.24
C VAL A 360 -17.27 23.05 -11.89
N VAL A 361 -18.42 23.14 -11.25
CA VAL A 361 -19.43 24.17 -11.52
C VAL A 361 -19.24 25.27 -10.49
N PRO A 362 -18.82 26.47 -10.90
CA PRO A 362 -18.64 27.58 -9.99
C PRO A 362 -19.95 28.04 -9.33
N ALA A 363 -19.87 28.62 -8.14
CA ALA A 363 -21.04 29.22 -7.47
C ALA A 363 -21.54 30.45 -8.24
N ALA A 364 -22.81 30.76 -8.07
CA ALA A 364 -23.46 31.92 -8.73
C ALA A 364 -22.70 33.22 -8.40
N GLY A 365 -22.38 34.00 -9.43
CA GLY A 365 -21.62 35.23 -9.29
C GLY A 365 -20.10 35.08 -9.47
N SER A 366 -19.58 33.87 -9.69
CA SER A 366 -18.20 33.64 -10.08
C SER A 366 -18.05 33.92 -11.59
N ASP A 367 -17.00 34.67 -11.93
CA ASP A 367 -16.71 35.02 -13.32
C ASP A 367 -16.01 33.83 -14.01
N LEU A 368 -16.72 33.18 -14.94
CA LEU A 368 -16.16 32.09 -15.78
C LEU A 368 -15.02 32.59 -16.70
N ALA A 369 -14.91 33.91 -16.92
CA ALA A 369 -13.77 34.46 -17.67
C ALA A 369 -12.44 34.42 -16.88
N ASN A 370 -12.48 34.16 -15.58
CA ASN A 370 -11.29 34.09 -14.72
C ASN A 370 -11.06 32.70 -14.12
N CYS A 371 -11.27 31.66 -14.93
CA CYS A 371 -11.13 30.26 -14.51
C CYS A 371 -9.71 29.91 -14.02
N ASP A 372 -8.66 30.56 -14.53
CA ASP A 372 -7.27 30.25 -14.15
C ASP A 372 -6.99 30.62 -12.70
N ALA A 373 -7.42 31.81 -12.26
CA ALA A 373 -7.27 32.19 -10.85
C ALA A 373 -8.06 31.27 -9.90
N LEU A 374 -9.28 30.87 -10.29
CA LEU A 374 -10.06 29.92 -9.52
C LEU A 374 -9.42 28.53 -9.50
N ARG A 375 -8.82 28.09 -10.61
CA ARG A 375 -8.09 26.81 -10.69
C ARG A 375 -6.94 26.77 -9.69
N ASP A 376 -6.10 27.82 -9.67
CA ASP A 376 -4.96 27.91 -8.75
C ASP A 376 -5.44 27.92 -7.28
N GLU A 377 -6.51 28.66 -6.99
CA GLU A 377 -7.11 28.71 -5.65
C GLU A 377 -7.63 27.32 -5.21
N LEU A 378 -8.32 26.57 -6.10
CA LEU A 378 -8.80 25.24 -5.82
C LEU A 378 -7.67 24.20 -5.69
N LEU A 379 -6.61 24.31 -6.50
CA LEU A 379 -5.43 23.46 -6.34
C LEU A 379 -4.74 23.70 -5.00
N ALA A 380 -4.60 24.97 -4.57
CA ALA A 380 -4.08 25.32 -3.25
C ALA A 380 -5.00 24.82 -2.11
N TRP A 381 -6.33 24.92 -2.28
CA TRP A 381 -7.32 24.37 -1.35
C TRP A 381 -7.17 22.86 -1.18
N CYS A 382 -7.07 22.14 -2.28
CA CYS A 382 -6.84 20.68 -2.28
C CYS A 382 -5.50 20.33 -1.65
N ALA A 383 -4.45 21.12 -1.90
CA ALA A 383 -3.11 20.86 -1.34
C ALA A 383 -3.06 20.93 0.19
N GLN A 384 -3.95 21.69 0.81
CA GLN A 384 -4.06 21.83 2.27
C GLN A 384 -4.88 20.71 2.93
N ARG A 385 -5.75 20.02 2.17
CA ARG A 385 -6.80 19.11 2.72
C ARG A 385 -6.70 17.67 2.24
N LEU A 386 -6.03 17.46 1.11
CA LEU A 386 -5.96 16.17 0.44
C LEU A 386 -4.51 15.67 0.37
N SER A 387 -4.33 14.36 0.47
CA SER A 387 -3.05 13.72 0.20
C SER A 387 -2.63 13.91 -1.26
N THR A 388 -1.36 13.72 -1.57
CA THR A 388 -0.85 13.91 -2.94
C THR A 388 -1.57 13.04 -3.98
N ALA A 389 -1.98 11.82 -3.60
CA ALA A 389 -2.71 10.90 -4.48
C ALA A 389 -4.14 11.37 -4.77
N GLU A 390 -4.78 12.03 -3.82
CA GLU A 390 -6.16 12.52 -3.92
C GLU A 390 -6.29 13.85 -4.69
N ARG A 391 -5.21 14.61 -4.82
CA ARG A 391 -5.27 15.92 -5.48
C ARG A 391 -5.54 15.77 -6.97
N PRO A 392 -6.59 16.40 -7.53
CA PRO A 392 -6.77 16.43 -8.96
C PRO A 392 -5.56 17.07 -9.66
N ALA A 393 -5.11 16.47 -10.76
CA ALA A 393 -4.04 17.04 -11.57
C ALA A 393 -4.55 18.05 -12.61
N ALA A 394 -5.85 18.00 -12.91
CA ALA A 394 -6.52 18.94 -13.81
C ALA A 394 -7.91 19.28 -13.26
N ILE A 395 -8.33 20.55 -13.43
CA ILE A 395 -9.65 21.04 -13.08
C ILE A 395 -10.23 21.71 -14.32
N SER A 396 -11.35 21.19 -14.83
CA SER A 396 -12.17 21.78 -15.89
C SER A 396 -13.38 22.50 -15.29
N PHE A 397 -13.88 23.51 -15.96
CA PHE A 397 -15.01 24.29 -15.50
C PHE A 397 -16.16 24.28 -16.51
N GLY A 398 -17.39 24.47 -16.03
CA GLY A 398 -18.58 24.64 -16.86
C GLY A 398 -19.81 25.03 -16.06
N GLU A 399 -20.88 25.39 -16.75
CA GLU A 399 -22.13 25.82 -16.13
C GLU A 399 -22.91 24.69 -15.46
N ARG A 400 -22.63 23.42 -15.83
CA ARG A 400 -23.28 22.22 -15.30
C ARG A 400 -22.36 21.02 -15.44
N LEU A 401 -22.54 20.05 -14.55
CA LEU A 401 -21.80 18.79 -14.62
C LEU A 401 -22.09 18.03 -15.94
N PRO A 402 -21.07 17.42 -16.57
CA PRO A 402 -21.24 16.62 -17.77
C PRO A 402 -22.19 15.44 -17.54
N ARG A 403 -23.20 15.30 -18.40
CA ARG A 403 -24.16 14.19 -18.34
C ARG A 403 -24.42 13.63 -19.75
N GLN A 404 -24.62 12.30 -19.79
CA GLN A 404 -25.10 11.63 -21.00
C GLN A 404 -26.57 11.95 -21.26
N ALA A 405 -27.05 11.67 -22.47
CA ALA A 405 -28.47 11.82 -22.81
C ALA A 405 -29.41 11.02 -21.88
N SER A 406 -28.91 9.92 -21.29
CA SER A 406 -29.61 9.10 -20.30
C SER A 406 -29.64 9.72 -18.88
N GLY A 407 -29.06 10.90 -18.67
CA GLY A 407 -28.94 11.55 -17.37
C GLY A 407 -27.79 11.00 -16.49
N LYS A 408 -27.12 9.92 -16.89
CA LYS A 408 -25.95 9.40 -16.18
C LYS A 408 -24.77 10.35 -16.32
N PRO A 409 -23.85 10.40 -15.33
CA PRO A 409 -22.64 11.19 -15.43
C PRO A 409 -21.85 10.84 -16.70
N ALA A 410 -21.41 11.84 -17.45
CA ALA A 410 -20.55 11.70 -18.62
C ALA A 410 -19.09 11.99 -18.27
N ASP A 411 -18.19 11.42 -19.05
CA ASP A 411 -16.79 11.83 -18.99
C ASP A 411 -16.56 13.14 -19.77
N TRP A 412 -15.48 13.84 -19.49
CA TRP A 412 -15.08 15.07 -20.15
C TRP A 412 -13.63 15.03 -20.60
N ILE A 413 -13.29 15.84 -21.57
CA ILE A 413 -11.91 16.05 -22.01
C ILE A 413 -11.30 17.14 -21.12
N ILE A 414 -10.06 16.95 -20.71
CA ILE A 414 -9.31 18.00 -20.01
C ILE A 414 -9.01 19.11 -21.05
N ASP A 415 -9.47 20.31 -20.78
CA ASP A 415 -9.09 21.45 -21.58
C ASP A 415 -7.58 21.69 -21.44
N ALA A 416 -6.87 21.72 -22.57
CA ALA A 416 -5.41 21.82 -22.65
C ALA A 416 -4.92 23.22 -22.25
#